data_a10e99b5233f5f4402fe86b2bf6ff473
#
_entry.id   a10e99b5233f5f4402fe86b2bf6ff473
#
_cell.length_a   1.000
_cell.length_b   1.000
_cell.length_c   1.000
_cell.angle_alpha   90.00
_cell.angle_beta   90.00
_cell.angle_gamma   90.00
#
_symmetry.space_group_name_H-M   'P 1'
#
loop_
_entity.id
_entity.type
_entity.pdbx_description
1 polymer ?
#
loop_
_entity_poly.entity_id
_entity_poly.type
_entity_poly.pdbx_seq_one_letter_code
_entity_poly.pdbx_strand_id
1 'polypeptide(L)'
;MLTTFLPILASSHYELVVHLASARPVELDALFWAVADPNSAKYAQHVSADELRHLAGGTPAAAAEAGAWLSKLGGSNVLVSPLGDRVTASFDADADKDASRWTARGLPLASSKPPSAALVVRRDVDKPPATFHRPMVEAPEFGPSVNDQKAAYGIPKDLAATDERTIQMVWGPGTFGFKKSQLRAFKAEQDVAINLDKVKFDTANHGRSGGDNFGEGSLDVRQISSFGLNATTLVSNTNTSSSTEEGQGFGLAMLDFVSELASRASVPQVLSLSLGSLSPTSCDKLCDEATKQAGGAFTLAACRSYLQTQRQVCMFESPAQVELIDRGLQALGLRGVTVVGSSGDGGSHWSFGPFEGFGAIPTALNKVGCEFMFPIYPSPSPYMLSIGGTSWQGDDPSKPVAWRGSGGGFSWQFGAPAHQHATVASYLGKTASLPPASSYNASGRGYPDVSAISADGTSQSSPTVGGIFSLLVDARLRAGLPPLGFVGTRVWQVAAAHPGEAFEDVTVGNSKTSCDNGFPATEGWDPVTGWGRPKWDGLIKYFGSAP
;
A
#
# COMPACT_ATOMS: atom_id res chain seq x y z
N MET A 1 -40.12 -18.73 -16.92
CA MET A 1 -39.81 -17.29 -16.88
C MET A 1 -38.40 -17.13 -17.44
N LEU A 2 -38.31 -16.67 -18.67
CA LEU A 2 -37.03 -16.35 -19.30
C LEU A 2 -36.51 -15.04 -18.66
N THR A 3 -35.45 -15.14 -17.87
CA THR A 3 -34.66 -13.97 -17.44
C THR A 3 -33.84 -13.53 -18.65
N THR A 4 -34.27 -12.49 -19.31
CA THR A 4 -33.51 -11.74 -20.31
C THR A 4 -32.28 -11.14 -19.64
N PHE A 5 -31.10 -11.71 -19.91
CA PHE A 5 -29.85 -11.03 -19.67
C PHE A 5 -29.84 -9.76 -20.54
N LEU A 6 -29.95 -8.60 -19.91
CA LEU A 6 -29.62 -7.35 -20.56
C LEU A 6 -28.12 -7.41 -20.92
N PRO A 7 -27.76 -7.14 -22.18
CA PRO A 7 -26.35 -7.02 -22.52
C PRO A 7 -25.78 -5.84 -21.72
N ILE A 8 -24.71 -6.08 -20.95
CA ILE A 8 -23.89 -5.03 -20.36
C ILE A 8 -23.43 -4.19 -21.54
N LEU A 9 -23.83 -2.92 -21.58
CA LEU A 9 -23.41 -1.95 -22.58
C LEU A 9 -21.88 -1.93 -22.54
N ALA A 10 -21.23 -2.53 -23.52
CA ALA A 10 -19.80 -2.42 -23.71
C ALA A 10 -19.47 -0.94 -23.89
N SER A 11 -18.44 -0.46 -23.21
CA SER A 11 -17.92 0.90 -23.40
C SER A 11 -17.64 1.13 -24.88
N SER A 12 -18.10 2.28 -25.42
CA SER A 12 -17.85 2.64 -26.82
C SER A 12 -16.37 2.96 -27.10
N HIS A 13 -15.62 3.29 -26.06
CA HIS A 13 -14.19 3.62 -26.13
C HIS A 13 -13.41 2.92 -25.03
N TYR A 14 -12.22 2.43 -25.35
CA TYR A 14 -11.29 1.86 -24.39
C TYR A 14 -9.84 2.21 -24.75
N GLU A 15 -8.95 2.07 -23.76
CA GLU A 15 -7.51 2.21 -23.96
C GLU A 15 -6.83 0.85 -23.74
N LEU A 16 -5.80 0.57 -24.52
CA LEU A 16 -4.80 -0.44 -24.19
C LEU A 16 -3.56 0.24 -23.65
N VAL A 17 -3.09 -0.26 -22.53
CA VAL A 17 -1.86 0.19 -21.87
C VAL A 17 -0.86 -0.94 -21.87
N VAL A 18 0.28 -0.72 -22.50
CA VAL A 18 1.43 -1.64 -22.50
C VAL A 18 2.45 -1.14 -21.49
N HIS A 19 2.57 -1.82 -20.37
CA HIS A 19 3.64 -1.54 -19.39
C HIS A 19 4.93 -2.22 -19.84
N LEU A 20 6.03 -1.47 -19.79
CA LEU A 20 7.34 -1.91 -20.23
C LEU A 20 8.19 -2.38 -19.06
N ALA A 21 9.04 -3.38 -19.29
CA ALA A 21 10.07 -3.72 -18.32
C ALA A 21 11.07 -2.55 -18.16
N SER A 22 11.60 -2.37 -16.94
CA SER A 22 12.68 -1.38 -16.74
C SER A 22 13.90 -1.73 -17.60
N ALA A 23 14.50 -0.71 -18.19
CA ALA A 23 15.74 -0.87 -18.95
C ALA A 23 16.94 -1.26 -18.06
N ARG A 24 16.93 -0.85 -16.79
CA ARG A 24 18.05 -0.95 -15.85
C ARG A 24 17.63 -1.36 -14.43
N PRO A 25 16.96 -2.51 -14.24
CA PRO A 25 16.39 -2.87 -12.94
C PRO A 25 17.46 -3.05 -11.85
N VAL A 26 18.63 -3.58 -12.18
CA VAL A 26 19.74 -3.78 -11.24
C VAL A 26 20.35 -2.44 -10.79
N GLU A 27 20.52 -1.51 -11.73
CA GLU A 27 21.04 -0.17 -11.41
C GLU A 27 20.04 0.63 -10.57
N LEU A 28 18.74 0.51 -10.88
CA LEU A 28 17.65 1.14 -10.13
C LEU A 28 17.63 0.65 -8.68
N ASP A 29 17.71 -0.67 -8.47
CA ASP A 29 17.73 -1.27 -7.14
C ASP A 29 18.98 -0.89 -6.35
N ALA A 30 20.17 -0.97 -6.97
CA ALA A 30 21.42 -0.58 -6.33
C ALA A 30 21.42 0.92 -5.92
N LEU A 31 20.88 1.79 -6.76
CA LEU A 31 20.76 3.21 -6.45
C LEU A 31 19.75 3.45 -5.31
N PHE A 32 18.62 2.75 -5.33
CA PHE A 32 17.61 2.87 -4.27
C PHE A 32 18.22 2.57 -2.89
N TRP A 33 18.90 1.43 -2.75
CA TRP A 33 19.51 1.05 -1.47
C TRP A 33 20.63 1.99 -1.07
N ALA A 34 21.41 2.52 -2.03
CA ALA A 34 22.45 3.50 -1.75
C ALA A 34 21.87 4.86 -1.28
N VAL A 35 20.74 5.30 -1.83
CA VAL A 35 20.05 6.54 -1.40
C VAL A 35 19.33 6.34 -0.06
N ALA A 36 18.89 5.14 0.24
CA ALA A 36 18.16 4.78 1.47
C ALA A 36 19.07 4.50 2.68
N ASP A 37 20.34 4.17 2.48
CA ASP A 37 21.26 3.82 3.58
C ASP A 37 21.95 5.05 4.15
N PRO A 38 21.73 5.41 5.43
CA PRO A 38 22.42 6.51 6.11
C PRO A 38 23.96 6.45 6.09
N ASN A 39 24.54 5.25 5.95
CA ASN A 39 25.97 5.05 5.86
C ASN A 39 26.54 5.24 4.44
N SER A 40 25.68 5.43 3.45
CA SER A 40 26.06 5.61 2.06
C SER A 40 26.42 7.07 1.76
N ALA A 41 27.47 7.28 0.97
CA ALA A 41 27.78 8.60 0.43
C ALA A 41 26.67 9.19 -0.45
N LYS A 42 25.71 8.35 -0.91
CA LYS A 42 24.54 8.77 -1.69
C LYS A 42 23.28 8.97 -0.84
N TYR A 43 23.37 8.86 0.47
CA TYR A 43 22.21 9.00 1.35
C TYR A 43 21.41 10.27 1.07
N ALA A 44 20.10 10.14 0.89
CA ALA A 44 19.14 11.21 0.62
C ALA A 44 19.50 12.08 -0.61
N GLN A 45 20.33 11.59 -1.54
CA GLN A 45 20.55 12.23 -2.85
C GLN A 45 19.45 11.78 -3.82
N HIS A 46 18.28 12.41 -3.65
CA HIS A 46 17.11 12.07 -4.47
C HIS A 46 17.28 12.46 -5.92
N VAL A 47 16.67 11.68 -6.82
CA VAL A 47 16.77 11.90 -8.27
C VAL A 47 15.62 12.77 -8.79
N SER A 48 15.86 13.49 -9.88
CA SER A 48 14.85 14.19 -10.66
C SER A 48 13.96 13.20 -11.45
N ALA A 49 12.84 13.69 -11.99
CA ALA A 49 11.99 12.88 -12.87
C ALA A 49 12.74 12.43 -14.15
N ASP A 50 13.62 13.28 -14.68
CA ASP A 50 14.40 12.97 -15.89
C ASP A 50 15.46 11.90 -15.61
N GLU A 51 16.18 11.97 -14.50
CA GLU A 51 17.12 10.92 -14.08
C GLU A 51 16.40 9.58 -13.85
N LEU A 52 15.24 9.63 -13.19
CA LEU A 52 14.42 8.44 -12.94
C LEU A 52 13.96 7.78 -14.25
N ARG A 53 13.61 8.57 -15.27
CA ARG A 53 13.22 8.05 -16.60
C ARG A 53 14.29 7.14 -17.20
N HIS A 54 15.54 7.49 -17.05
CA HIS A 54 16.67 6.70 -17.57
C HIS A 54 16.88 5.38 -16.83
N LEU A 55 16.43 5.29 -15.58
CA LEU A 55 16.61 4.12 -14.71
C LEU A 55 15.36 3.22 -14.72
N ALA A 56 14.19 3.79 -14.49
CA ALA A 56 12.93 3.05 -14.29
C ALA A 56 12.13 2.85 -15.58
N GLY A 57 12.32 3.71 -16.59
CA GLY A 57 11.65 3.60 -17.87
C GLY A 57 12.09 2.39 -18.70
N GLY A 58 11.30 2.03 -19.70
CA GLY A 58 11.67 1.06 -20.74
C GLY A 58 12.69 1.64 -21.73
N THR A 59 13.27 0.79 -22.56
CA THR A 59 14.14 1.28 -23.64
C THR A 59 13.33 2.01 -24.71
N PRO A 60 13.92 2.98 -25.45
CA PRO A 60 13.25 3.61 -26.58
C PRO A 60 12.79 2.60 -27.64
N ALA A 61 13.56 1.53 -27.86
CA ALA A 61 13.20 0.44 -28.79
C ALA A 61 11.95 -0.31 -28.29
N ALA A 62 11.86 -0.63 -27.01
CA ALA A 62 10.68 -1.28 -26.43
C ALA A 62 9.43 -0.39 -26.52
N ALA A 63 9.57 0.92 -26.30
CA ALA A 63 8.46 1.86 -26.46
C ALA A 63 8.00 1.97 -27.93
N ALA A 64 8.95 2.00 -28.88
CA ALA A 64 8.65 2.01 -30.30
C ALA A 64 7.97 0.72 -30.76
N GLU A 65 8.43 -0.46 -30.30
CA GLU A 65 7.82 -1.75 -30.57
C GLU A 65 6.38 -1.81 -30.05
N ALA A 66 6.15 -1.40 -28.80
CA ALA A 66 4.82 -1.35 -28.21
C ALA A 66 3.89 -0.39 -28.96
N GLY A 67 4.38 0.78 -29.35
CA GLY A 67 3.61 1.75 -30.13
C GLY A 67 3.24 1.21 -31.53
N ALA A 68 4.17 0.57 -32.21
CA ALA A 68 3.91 -0.06 -33.50
C ALA A 68 2.89 -1.20 -33.37
N TRP A 69 2.97 -2.00 -32.34
CA TRP A 69 2.01 -3.06 -32.04
C TRP A 69 0.60 -2.51 -31.80
N LEU A 70 0.47 -1.47 -30.95
CA LEU A 70 -0.81 -0.80 -30.68
C LEU A 70 -1.42 -0.21 -31.97
N SER A 71 -0.59 0.46 -32.80
CA SER A 71 -1.03 1.01 -34.09
C SER A 71 -1.49 -0.08 -35.06
N LYS A 72 -0.79 -1.23 -35.11
CA LYS A 72 -1.17 -2.39 -35.93
C LYS A 72 -2.51 -3.00 -35.51
N LEU A 73 -2.88 -2.90 -34.24
CA LEU A 73 -4.19 -3.31 -33.73
C LEU A 73 -5.32 -2.32 -34.07
N GLY A 74 -5.00 -1.17 -34.66
CA GLY A 74 -5.96 -0.13 -34.99
C GLY A 74 -6.07 0.98 -33.92
N GLY A 75 -5.14 1.01 -32.96
CA GLY A 75 -5.09 2.04 -31.93
C GLY A 75 -4.73 3.41 -32.50
N SER A 76 -5.43 4.43 -32.01
CA SER A 76 -5.19 5.86 -32.26
C SER A 76 -4.55 6.51 -31.03
N ASN A 77 -4.04 7.74 -31.16
CA ASN A 77 -3.47 8.52 -30.07
C ASN A 77 -2.39 7.76 -29.28
N VAL A 78 -1.44 7.14 -29.95
CA VAL A 78 -0.35 6.39 -29.31
C VAL A 78 0.55 7.35 -28.52
N LEU A 79 0.61 7.18 -27.21
CA LEU A 79 1.35 8.04 -26.28
C LEU A 79 2.31 7.22 -25.43
N VAL A 80 3.52 7.74 -25.24
CA VAL A 80 4.48 7.22 -24.26
C VAL A 80 4.38 8.07 -22.99
N SER A 81 4.31 7.41 -21.84
CA SER A 81 4.28 8.09 -20.53
C SER A 81 5.51 8.97 -20.30
N PRO A 82 5.42 10.01 -19.46
CA PRO A 82 6.58 10.85 -19.15
C PRO A 82 7.75 10.07 -18.54
N LEU A 83 7.47 9.01 -17.77
CA LEU A 83 8.50 8.13 -17.22
C LEU A 83 9.08 7.16 -18.26
N GLY A 84 8.39 6.96 -19.39
CA GLY A 84 8.79 5.98 -20.41
C GLY A 84 8.52 4.52 -20.01
N ASP A 85 7.72 4.30 -18.99
CA ASP A 85 7.41 2.99 -18.42
C ASP A 85 6.20 2.31 -19.05
N ARG A 86 5.41 3.05 -19.85
CA ARG A 86 4.21 2.55 -20.53
C ARG A 86 3.92 3.27 -21.83
N VAL A 87 3.20 2.59 -22.71
CA VAL A 87 2.66 3.11 -23.97
C VAL A 87 1.16 2.86 -24.00
N THR A 88 0.37 3.88 -24.32
CA THR A 88 -1.10 3.82 -24.39
C THR A 88 -1.59 4.10 -25.80
N ALA A 89 -2.74 3.53 -26.16
CA ALA A 89 -3.48 3.91 -27.36
C ALA A 89 -4.98 3.78 -27.11
N SER A 90 -5.76 4.62 -27.78
CA SER A 90 -7.22 4.64 -27.72
C SER A 90 -7.82 3.78 -28.82
N PHE A 91 -8.93 3.10 -28.53
CA PHE A 91 -9.66 2.21 -29.44
C PHE A 91 -11.15 2.50 -29.39
N ASP A 92 -11.83 2.36 -30.53
CA ASP A 92 -13.28 2.38 -30.64
C ASP A 92 -13.80 0.93 -30.60
N ALA A 93 -14.78 0.65 -29.74
CA ALA A 93 -15.33 -0.70 -29.56
C ALA A 93 -15.95 -1.28 -30.85
N ASP A 94 -16.48 -0.41 -31.73
CA ASP A 94 -17.06 -0.82 -33.00
C ASP A 94 -16.04 -1.25 -34.06
N ALA A 95 -14.75 -0.90 -33.87
CA ALA A 95 -13.66 -1.27 -34.79
C ALA A 95 -13.13 -2.69 -34.56
N ASP A 96 -13.44 -3.32 -33.43
CA ASP A 96 -12.86 -4.59 -33.01
C ASP A 96 -13.80 -5.79 -33.28
N LYS A 97 -13.96 -6.14 -34.56
CA LYS A 97 -14.82 -7.27 -34.98
C LYS A 97 -14.14 -8.65 -34.87
N ASP A 98 -12.87 -8.70 -34.46
CA ASP A 98 -12.13 -9.95 -34.39
C ASP A 98 -11.93 -10.45 -32.95
N ALA A 99 -12.99 -11.06 -32.40
CA ALA A 99 -13.00 -11.63 -31.05
C ALA A 99 -11.89 -12.70 -30.82
N SER A 100 -11.28 -13.23 -31.89
CA SER A 100 -10.24 -14.25 -31.79
C SER A 100 -8.90 -13.73 -31.25
N ARG A 101 -8.71 -12.41 -31.22
CA ARG A 101 -7.48 -11.75 -30.72
C ARG A 101 -7.50 -11.44 -29.23
N TRP A 102 -8.65 -11.62 -28.59
CA TRP A 102 -8.87 -11.17 -27.22
C TRP A 102 -9.24 -12.32 -26.29
N THR A 103 -8.76 -12.26 -25.05
CA THR A 103 -9.25 -13.15 -24.00
C THR A 103 -10.67 -12.78 -23.61
N ALA A 104 -11.37 -13.65 -22.86
CA ALA A 104 -12.69 -13.36 -22.29
C ALA A 104 -12.71 -12.09 -21.41
N ARG A 105 -11.55 -11.60 -20.95
CA ARG A 105 -11.36 -10.36 -20.18
C ARG A 105 -10.98 -9.15 -21.05
N GLY A 106 -11.04 -9.27 -22.39
CA GLY A 106 -10.67 -8.20 -23.30
C GLY A 106 -9.18 -7.85 -23.32
N LEU A 107 -8.31 -8.77 -22.94
CA LEU A 107 -6.85 -8.64 -23.06
C LEU A 107 -6.37 -9.37 -24.30
N PRO A 108 -5.30 -8.88 -25.00
CA PRO A 108 -4.73 -9.60 -26.13
C PRO A 108 -4.21 -10.96 -25.68
N LEU A 109 -4.39 -11.97 -26.54
CA LEU A 109 -3.83 -13.30 -26.28
C LEU A 109 -2.31 -13.21 -26.07
N ALA A 110 -1.78 -13.99 -25.13
CA ALA A 110 -0.37 -13.94 -24.74
C ALA A 110 0.61 -14.08 -25.93
N SER A 111 0.20 -14.79 -27.01
CA SER A 111 0.96 -14.96 -28.25
C SER A 111 1.01 -13.71 -29.13
N SER A 112 0.21 -12.67 -28.85
CA SER A 112 0.13 -11.45 -29.68
C SER A 112 0.70 -10.20 -29.02
N LYS A 113 1.08 -10.25 -27.72
CA LYS A 113 1.67 -9.09 -27.04
C LYS A 113 3.13 -8.83 -27.51
N PRO A 114 3.63 -7.58 -27.47
CA PRO A 114 5.03 -7.29 -27.76
C PRO A 114 5.96 -8.06 -26.81
N PRO A 115 7.09 -8.60 -27.29
CA PRO A 115 8.07 -9.28 -26.43
C PRO A 115 8.59 -8.43 -25.28
N SER A 116 8.70 -7.11 -25.47
CA SER A 116 9.14 -6.12 -24.48
C SER A 116 8.07 -5.77 -23.43
N ALA A 117 6.82 -6.21 -23.59
CA ALA A 117 5.74 -5.90 -22.66
C ALA A 117 5.84 -6.73 -21.38
N ALA A 118 5.94 -6.07 -20.23
CA ALA A 118 5.79 -6.71 -18.92
C ALA A 118 4.32 -7.04 -18.64
N LEU A 119 3.42 -6.12 -18.94
CA LEU A 119 1.98 -6.26 -18.74
C LEU A 119 1.23 -5.49 -19.82
N VAL A 120 0.08 -6.01 -20.28
CA VAL A 120 -0.88 -5.32 -21.14
C VAL A 120 -2.23 -5.26 -20.43
N VAL A 121 -2.82 -4.08 -20.37
CA VAL A 121 -4.07 -3.80 -19.66
C VAL A 121 -5.05 -3.10 -20.59
N ARG A 122 -6.35 -3.45 -20.48
CA ARG A 122 -7.46 -2.72 -21.08
C ARG A 122 -8.12 -1.84 -20.03
N ARG A 123 -8.38 -0.57 -20.38
CA ARG A 123 -9.17 0.39 -19.61
C ARG A 123 -10.41 0.80 -20.39
N ASP A 124 -11.56 0.63 -19.82
CA ASP A 124 -12.82 1.15 -20.39
C ASP A 124 -13.01 2.61 -19.94
N VAL A 125 -12.94 3.54 -20.89
CA VAL A 125 -12.90 5.00 -20.61
C VAL A 125 -14.27 5.53 -20.15
N ASP A 126 -15.36 4.95 -20.65
CA ASP A 126 -16.72 5.45 -20.42
C ASP A 126 -17.40 4.85 -19.19
N LYS A 127 -16.77 3.91 -18.47
CA LYS A 127 -17.35 3.31 -17.27
C LYS A 127 -17.20 4.23 -16.07
N PRO A 128 -18.25 4.35 -15.24
CA PRO A 128 -18.10 5.04 -13.95
C PRO A 128 -17.10 4.29 -13.07
N PRO A 129 -16.38 5.02 -12.19
CA PRO A 129 -15.46 4.38 -11.24
C PRO A 129 -16.21 3.38 -10.36
N ALA A 130 -15.58 2.23 -10.11
CA ALA A 130 -16.10 1.26 -9.17
C ALA A 130 -16.15 1.88 -7.76
N THR A 131 -17.24 1.64 -7.06
CA THR A 131 -17.37 2.06 -5.67
C THR A 131 -16.80 0.96 -4.77
N PHE A 132 -15.73 1.28 -4.05
CA PHE A 132 -15.24 0.41 -2.99
C PHE A 132 -16.04 0.73 -1.71
N HIS A 133 -16.90 -0.18 -1.31
CA HIS A 133 -17.62 -0.08 -0.05
C HIS A 133 -16.89 -0.93 1.00
N ARG A 134 -16.13 -0.29 1.88
CA ARG A 134 -15.87 -0.89 3.19
C ARG A 134 -17.09 -0.59 4.06
N PRO A 135 -17.76 -1.59 4.68
CA PRO A 135 -18.74 -1.30 5.72
C PRO A 135 -18.00 -0.48 6.77
N MET A 136 -18.44 0.75 7.02
CA MET A 136 -18.02 1.48 8.20
C MET A 136 -18.46 0.65 9.39
N VAL A 137 -17.51 0.05 10.08
CA VAL A 137 -17.70 -0.20 11.50
C VAL A 137 -17.70 1.21 12.07
N GLU A 138 -18.85 1.69 12.55
CA GLU A 138 -18.88 2.91 13.32
C GLU A 138 -17.79 2.77 14.38
N ALA A 139 -16.80 3.66 14.35
CA ALA A 139 -15.76 3.66 15.35
C ALA A 139 -16.45 3.70 16.72
N PRO A 140 -16.06 2.85 17.67
CA PRO A 140 -16.59 2.96 18.99
C PRO A 140 -16.34 4.40 19.46
N GLU A 141 -17.35 5.08 20.00
CA GLU A 141 -17.28 6.46 20.49
C GLU A 141 -16.17 6.72 21.54
N PHE A 142 -15.35 5.72 21.85
CA PHE A 142 -14.40 5.65 22.96
C PHE A 142 -12.95 5.36 22.57
N GLY A 143 -12.55 5.62 21.33
CA GLY A 143 -11.12 5.62 20.99
C GLY A 143 -10.41 6.83 21.63
N PRO A 144 -9.08 6.75 21.89
CA PRO A 144 -8.33 7.88 22.44
C PRO A 144 -8.38 9.07 21.48
N SER A 145 -8.61 10.27 22.05
CA SER A 145 -8.62 11.51 21.26
C SER A 145 -7.28 11.72 20.52
N VAL A 146 -7.29 12.55 19.48
CA VAL A 146 -6.04 12.92 18.78
C VAL A 146 -5.01 13.52 19.75
N ASN A 147 -5.47 14.32 20.72
CA ASN A 147 -4.58 14.95 21.69
C ASN A 147 -3.99 13.93 22.69
N ASP A 148 -4.76 12.91 23.10
CA ASP A 148 -4.25 11.81 23.93
C ASP A 148 -3.21 10.98 23.17
N GLN A 149 -3.46 10.71 21.89
CA GLN A 149 -2.49 10.02 21.01
C GLN A 149 -1.20 10.84 20.85
N LYS A 150 -1.30 12.16 20.60
CA LYS A 150 -0.13 13.05 20.54
C LYS A 150 0.66 13.05 21.85
N ALA A 151 -0.04 13.14 22.98
CA ALA A 151 0.58 13.08 24.30
C ALA A 151 1.31 11.75 24.54
N ALA A 152 0.70 10.63 24.13
CA ALA A 152 1.33 9.29 24.20
C ALA A 152 2.61 9.17 23.38
N TYR A 153 2.73 9.90 22.26
CA TYR A 153 3.95 9.95 21.44
C TYR A 153 4.92 11.06 21.84
N GLY A 154 4.58 11.89 22.84
CA GLY A 154 5.38 13.05 23.25
C GLY A 154 5.35 14.20 22.25
N ILE A 155 4.32 14.28 21.38
CA ILE A 155 4.16 15.34 20.38
C ILE A 155 3.43 16.52 21.02
N PRO A 156 4.01 17.74 20.98
CA PRO A 156 3.30 18.92 21.45
C PRO A 156 1.99 19.12 20.69
N LYS A 157 0.89 19.42 21.41
CA LYS A 157 -0.47 19.53 20.85
C LYS A 157 -0.53 20.40 19.60
N ASP A 158 0.12 21.56 19.62
CA ASP A 158 0.07 22.58 18.57
C ASP A 158 1.30 22.56 17.64
N LEU A 159 2.12 21.50 17.72
CA LEU A 159 3.27 21.36 16.81
C LEU A 159 2.76 21.25 15.37
N ALA A 160 3.21 22.17 14.52
CA ALA A 160 2.74 22.31 13.15
C ALA A 160 3.89 22.58 12.18
N ALA A 161 3.73 22.16 10.95
CA ALA A 161 4.64 22.50 9.84
C ALA A 161 4.60 24.00 9.56
N THR A 162 5.76 24.59 9.34
CA THR A 162 5.95 26.02 9.06
C THR A 162 6.60 26.27 7.70
N ASP A 163 7.22 25.27 7.10
CA ASP A 163 7.75 25.33 5.74
C ASP A 163 6.65 25.01 4.72
N GLU A 164 6.34 25.95 3.84
CA GLU A 164 5.26 25.82 2.84
C GLU A 164 5.53 24.70 1.80
N ARG A 165 6.75 24.20 1.73
CA ARG A 165 7.14 23.08 0.87
C ARG A 165 6.74 21.73 1.45
N THR A 166 6.28 21.68 2.72
CA THR A 166 5.87 20.43 3.37
C THR A 166 4.52 19.97 2.83
N ILE A 167 4.54 18.88 2.07
CA ILE A 167 3.37 18.29 1.42
C ILE A 167 3.24 16.82 1.82
N GLN A 168 2.07 16.44 2.28
CA GLN A 168 1.68 15.06 2.58
C GLN A 168 0.50 14.65 1.71
N MET A 169 0.33 13.34 1.47
CA MET A 169 -0.71 12.82 0.60
C MET A 169 -1.32 11.54 1.19
N VAL A 170 -2.62 11.38 0.98
CA VAL A 170 -3.34 10.11 1.15
C VAL A 170 -3.91 9.70 -0.20
N TRP A 171 -3.95 8.39 -0.45
CA TRP A 171 -4.47 7.85 -1.70
C TRP A 171 -5.41 6.66 -1.47
N GLY A 172 -6.43 6.58 -2.30
CA GLY A 172 -7.27 5.40 -2.47
C GLY A 172 -7.94 5.36 -3.85
N PRO A 173 -8.51 4.22 -4.24
CA PRO A 173 -9.15 4.07 -5.56
C PRO A 173 -10.54 4.68 -5.61
N GLY A 174 -11.01 4.95 -6.81
CA GLY A 174 -12.41 5.24 -7.15
C GLY A 174 -12.93 6.52 -6.49
N THR A 175 -13.87 6.38 -5.57
CA THR A 175 -14.53 7.50 -4.89
C THR A 175 -13.87 7.89 -3.57
N PHE A 176 -12.63 7.48 -3.33
CA PHE A 176 -11.87 7.85 -2.15
C PHE A 176 -11.79 9.37 -1.98
N GLY A 177 -12.08 9.87 -0.77
CA GLY A 177 -12.11 11.29 -0.53
C GLY A 177 -12.67 11.68 0.84
N PHE A 178 -12.99 12.95 1.00
CA PHE A 178 -13.51 13.51 2.26
C PHE A 178 -14.52 14.63 2.02
N LYS A 179 -15.36 14.89 3.03
CA LYS A 179 -16.21 16.10 3.08
C LYS A 179 -15.56 17.17 3.97
N LYS A 180 -15.36 18.37 3.43
CA LYS A 180 -14.81 19.50 4.21
C LYS A 180 -15.67 19.84 5.44
N SER A 181 -17.00 19.62 5.38
CA SER A 181 -17.92 19.79 6.51
C SER A 181 -17.66 18.77 7.64
N GLN A 182 -17.41 17.50 7.29
CA GLN A 182 -17.10 16.45 8.27
C GLN A 182 -15.71 16.69 8.90
N LEU A 183 -14.72 17.11 8.11
CA LEU A 183 -13.40 17.47 8.65
C LEU A 183 -13.48 18.68 9.59
N ARG A 184 -14.37 19.66 9.30
CA ARG A 184 -14.62 20.79 10.20
C ARG A 184 -15.26 20.35 11.51
N ALA A 185 -16.23 19.45 11.47
CA ALA A 185 -16.85 18.88 12.68
C ALA A 185 -15.83 18.12 13.52
N PHE A 186 -15.06 17.24 12.92
CA PHE A 186 -13.98 16.49 13.57
C PHE A 186 -12.93 17.42 14.22
N LYS A 187 -12.48 18.46 13.49
CA LYS A 187 -11.56 19.46 14.03
C LYS A 187 -12.08 20.09 15.34
N ALA A 188 -13.37 20.41 15.38
CA ALA A 188 -14.00 21.02 16.56
C ALA A 188 -14.17 20.01 17.70
N GLU A 189 -14.59 18.79 17.39
CA GLU A 189 -14.79 17.71 18.36
C GLU A 189 -13.49 17.27 19.02
N GLN A 190 -12.42 17.11 18.25
CA GLN A 190 -11.10 16.64 18.72
C GLN A 190 -10.21 17.78 19.24
N ASP A 191 -10.67 19.02 19.19
CA ASP A 191 -9.90 20.22 19.56
C ASP A 191 -8.48 20.22 18.93
N VAL A 192 -8.43 20.04 17.59
CA VAL A 192 -7.18 20.05 16.82
C VAL A 192 -7.15 21.20 15.82
N ALA A 193 -5.98 21.81 15.62
CA ALA A 193 -5.81 23.03 14.83
C ALA A 193 -5.66 22.78 13.32
N ILE A 194 -6.41 21.82 12.71
CA ILE A 194 -6.31 21.52 11.28
C ILE A 194 -6.60 22.77 10.44
N ASN A 195 -5.68 23.08 9.51
CA ASN A 195 -5.88 24.14 8.52
C ASN A 195 -6.66 23.61 7.32
N LEU A 196 -7.98 23.86 7.30
CA LEU A 196 -8.89 23.34 6.27
C LEU A 196 -8.59 23.84 4.85
N ASP A 197 -7.85 24.94 4.70
CA ASP A 197 -7.52 25.49 3.39
C ASP A 197 -6.28 24.82 2.76
N LYS A 198 -5.49 24.15 3.59
CA LYS A 198 -4.38 23.31 3.16
C LYS A 198 -4.79 21.87 2.84
N VAL A 199 -6.02 21.45 3.14
CA VAL A 199 -6.55 20.13 2.80
C VAL A 199 -7.38 20.23 1.53
N LYS A 200 -6.91 19.60 0.46
CA LYS A 200 -7.50 19.72 -0.89
C LYS A 200 -7.32 18.45 -1.71
N PHE A 201 -8.21 18.27 -2.69
CA PHE A 201 -8.03 17.23 -3.67
C PHE A 201 -6.81 17.52 -4.55
N ASP A 202 -6.10 16.47 -4.91
CA ASP A 202 -5.01 16.53 -5.87
C ASP A 202 -5.55 16.89 -7.26
N THR A 203 -4.97 17.91 -7.90
CA THR A 203 -5.43 18.40 -9.20
C THR A 203 -5.11 17.47 -10.36
N ALA A 204 -4.14 16.57 -10.19
CA ALA A 204 -3.82 15.54 -11.17
C ALA A 204 -4.70 14.29 -11.05
N ASN A 205 -5.71 14.32 -10.18
CA ASN A 205 -6.63 13.22 -10.03
C ASN A 205 -7.46 12.99 -11.29
N HIS A 206 -7.47 11.76 -11.74
CA HIS A 206 -8.40 11.28 -12.76
C HIS A 206 -9.76 10.88 -12.15
N GLY A 207 -9.87 10.91 -10.82
CA GLY A 207 -11.09 10.68 -10.07
C GLY A 207 -11.95 11.94 -9.97
N ARG A 208 -13.24 11.77 -9.76
CA ARG A 208 -14.16 12.88 -9.55
C ARG A 208 -13.99 13.47 -8.15
N SER A 209 -13.72 14.77 -8.06
CA SER A 209 -13.76 15.48 -6.79
C SER A 209 -15.13 15.29 -6.11
N GLY A 210 -15.16 14.92 -4.84
CA GLY A 210 -16.37 14.89 -4.04
C GLY A 210 -17.03 13.53 -3.84
N GLY A 211 -16.37 12.43 -4.12
CA GLY A 211 -16.76 11.12 -3.62
C GLY A 211 -16.64 11.13 -2.10
N ASP A 212 -17.76 11.03 -1.41
CA ASP A 212 -17.81 11.18 0.04
C ASP A 212 -18.36 9.92 0.73
N ASN A 213 -18.55 8.87 -0.04
CA ASN A 213 -19.11 7.63 0.44
C ASN A 213 -18.05 6.65 0.96
N PHE A 214 -16.81 7.11 1.08
CA PHE A 214 -15.71 6.26 1.50
C PHE A 214 -15.21 6.69 2.88
N GLY A 215 -15.65 5.99 3.93
CA GLY A 215 -15.24 6.23 5.32
C GLY A 215 -13.72 6.23 5.50
N GLU A 216 -13.01 5.40 4.73
CA GLU A 216 -11.55 5.32 4.69
C GLU A 216 -10.89 6.68 4.36
N GLY A 217 -11.32 7.34 3.29
CA GLY A 217 -10.73 8.64 2.91
C GLY A 217 -10.94 9.71 3.97
N SER A 218 -12.09 9.70 4.64
CA SER A 218 -12.34 10.61 5.76
C SER A 218 -11.46 10.29 6.97
N LEU A 219 -11.23 9.00 7.27
CA LEU A 219 -10.33 8.55 8.35
C LEU A 219 -8.89 9.00 8.06
N ASP A 220 -8.38 8.68 6.88
CA ASP A 220 -7.01 9.00 6.48
C ASP A 220 -6.72 10.49 6.52
N VAL A 221 -7.64 11.30 5.96
CA VAL A 221 -7.50 12.76 5.95
C VAL A 221 -7.53 13.33 7.35
N ARG A 222 -8.42 12.86 8.24
CA ARG A 222 -8.49 13.29 9.65
C ARG A 222 -7.17 13.01 10.36
N GLN A 223 -6.65 11.80 10.24
CA GLN A 223 -5.43 11.39 10.93
C GLN A 223 -4.20 12.13 10.41
N ILE A 224 -3.92 12.07 9.09
CA ILE A 224 -2.71 12.71 8.55
C ILE A 224 -2.69 14.22 8.78
N SER A 225 -3.86 14.90 8.65
CA SER A 225 -3.96 16.35 8.89
C SER A 225 -3.84 16.73 10.36
N SER A 226 -4.20 15.83 11.27
CA SER A 226 -4.09 16.05 12.71
C SER A 226 -2.65 15.92 13.22
N PHE A 227 -1.90 14.95 12.69
CA PHE A 227 -0.53 14.70 13.12
C PHE A 227 0.50 15.52 12.31
N GLY A 228 0.25 15.73 11.01
CA GLY A 228 1.02 16.65 10.17
C GLY A 228 0.36 18.03 10.08
N LEU A 229 0.08 18.66 11.24
CA LEU A 229 -0.61 19.96 11.30
C LEU A 229 0.03 20.98 10.36
N ASN A 230 -0.81 21.73 9.64
CA ASN A 230 -0.44 22.80 8.72
C ASN A 230 0.44 22.38 7.51
N ALA A 231 0.82 21.12 7.35
CA ALA A 231 1.34 20.61 6.09
C ALA A 231 0.23 20.65 5.01
N THR A 232 0.61 20.92 3.75
CA THR A 232 -0.35 20.80 2.65
C THR A 232 -0.75 19.33 2.49
N THR A 233 -2.03 19.02 2.68
CA THR A 233 -2.56 17.66 2.56
C THR A 233 -3.26 17.50 1.22
N LEU A 234 -2.73 16.62 0.38
CA LEU A 234 -3.32 16.24 -0.90
C LEU A 234 -4.11 14.95 -0.75
N VAL A 235 -5.34 14.94 -1.24
CA VAL A 235 -6.20 13.76 -1.28
C VAL A 235 -6.28 13.30 -2.72
N SER A 236 -5.66 12.15 -3.01
CA SER A 236 -5.58 11.60 -4.36
C SER A 236 -6.50 10.39 -4.49
N ASN A 237 -7.20 10.29 -5.60
CA ASN A 237 -7.95 9.11 -5.99
C ASN A 237 -7.68 8.76 -7.44
N THR A 238 -7.74 7.47 -7.76
CA THR A 238 -7.51 6.99 -9.13
C THR A 238 -8.75 6.26 -9.62
N ASN A 239 -9.18 6.58 -10.84
CA ASN A 239 -10.31 5.92 -11.44
C ASN A 239 -10.02 4.43 -11.69
N THR A 240 -10.97 3.57 -11.32
CA THR A 240 -10.88 2.11 -11.49
C THR A 240 -11.68 1.62 -12.71
N SER A 241 -11.81 2.42 -13.74
CA SER A 241 -12.69 2.21 -14.90
C SER A 241 -12.47 0.90 -15.68
N SER A 242 -11.49 0.08 -15.30
CA SER A 242 -11.12 -1.15 -16.02
C SER A 242 -11.89 -2.41 -15.60
N SER A 243 -12.79 -2.38 -14.60
CA SER A 243 -13.46 -3.59 -14.16
C SER A 243 -14.97 -3.48 -14.03
N THR A 244 -15.64 -4.59 -14.36
CA THR A 244 -17.08 -4.77 -14.22
C THR A 244 -17.51 -5.20 -12.82
N GLU A 245 -16.57 -5.52 -11.93
CA GLU A 245 -16.81 -6.04 -10.60
C GLU A 245 -16.03 -5.26 -9.54
N GLU A 246 -16.68 -5.07 -8.38
CA GLU A 246 -16.11 -4.43 -7.21
C GLU A 246 -14.81 -5.14 -6.77
N GLY A 247 -13.71 -4.42 -6.69
CA GLY A 247 -12.38 -4.95 -6.30
C GLY A 247 -11.43 -5.28 -7.46
N GLN A 248 -11.90 -5.56 -8.66
CA GLN A 248 -11.02 -5.96 -9.78
C GLN A 248 -10.18 -4.81 -10.36
N GLY A 249 -10.33 -3.62 -10.13
CA GLY A 249 -9.49 -2.51 -10.63
C GLY A 249 -8.46 -1.99 -9.64
N PHE A 250 -8.41 -2.53 -8.41
CA PHE A 250 -7.57 -1.99 -7.35
C PHE A 250 -6.08 -2.00 -7.70
N GLY A 251 -5.55 -3.14 -8.13
CA GLY A 251 -4.14 -3.27 -8.49
C GLY A 251 -3.75 -2.36 -9.65
N LEU A 252 -4.64 -2.19 -10.63
CA LEU A 252 -4.42 -1.28 -11.76
C LEU A 252 -4.45 0.19 -11.33
N ALA A 253 -5.41 0.57 -10.48
CA ALA A 253 -5.48 1.92 -9.94
C ALA A 253 -4.23 2.28 -9.15
N MET A 254 -3.71 1.35 -8.34
CA MET A 254 -2.46 1.54 -7.60
C MET A 254 -1.26 1.65 -8.54
N LEU A 255 -1.16 0.78 -9.55
CA LEU A 255 -0.10 0.83 -10.55
C LEU A 255 -0.08 2.16 -11.31
N ASP A 256 -1.24 2.61 -11.75
CA ASP A 256 -1.37 3.90 -12.44
C ASP A 256 -0.97 5.06 -11.55
N PHE A 257 -1.42 5.03 -10.31
CA PHE A 257 -1.14 6.08 -9.34
C PHE A 257 0.37 6.19 -9.05
N VAL A 258 1.04 5.08 -8.71
CA VAL A 258 2.46 5.14 -8.33
C VAL A 258 3.35 5.53 -9.53
N SER A 259 3.03 5.05 -10.74
CA SER A 259 3.75 5.40 -11.96
C SER A 259 3.55 6.88 -12.32
N GLU A 260 2.32 7.37 -12.24
CA GLU A 260 1.99 8.76 -12.55
C GLU A 260 2.64 9.70 -11.53
N LEU A 261 2.50 9.41 -10.23
CA LEU A 261 3.07 10.24 -9.16
C LEU A 261 4.60 10.32 -9.28
N ALA A 262 5.28 9.19 -9.53
CA ALA A 262 6.74 9.16 -9.69
C ALA A 262 7.23 10.00 -10.89
N SER A 263 6.39 10.18 -11.92
CA SER A 263 6.71 10.93 -13.14
C SER A 263 6.54 12.45 -13.01
N ARG A 264 5.89 12.94 -11.95
CA ARG A 264 5.59 14.38 -11.77
C ARG A 264 6.86 15.21 -11.57
N ALA A 265 6.82 16.46 -11.99
CA ALA A 265 7.90 17.42 -11.74
C ALA A 265 8.15 17.61 -10.23
N SER A 266 7.08 17.71 -9.42
CA SER A 266 7.13 17.73 -7.96
C SER A 266 6.28 16.62 -7.36
N VAL A 267 6.74 16.06 -6.24
CA VAL A 267 6.06 14.99 -5.50
C VAL A 267 5.83 15.41 -4.05
N PRO A 268 4.80 14.88 -3.36
CA PRO A 268 4.69 15.03 -1.91
C PRO A 268 5.88 14.35 -1.23
N GLN A 269 6.25 14.80 -0.05
CA GLN A 269 7.34 14.16 0.69
C GLN A 269 6.89 12.96 1.52
N VAL A 270 5.58 12.86 1.79
CA VAL A 270 4.99 11.74 2.52
C VAL A 270 3.72 11.26 1.81
N LEU A 271 3.59 9.96 1.65
CA LEU A 271 2.41 9.29 1.08
C LEU A 271 1.93 8.21 2.04
N SER A 272 0.64 8.21 2.41
CA SER A 272 0.00 7.14 3.19
C SER A 272 -0.94 6.32 2.33
N LEU A 273 -0.82 4.99 2.45
CA LEU A 273 -1.63 3.97 1.78
C LEU A 273 -2.31 3.10 2.84
N SER A 274 -3.64 3.18 2.93
CA SER A 274 -4.41 2.44 3.96
C SER A 274 -5.11 1.19 3.42
N LEU A 275 -4.97 0.89 2.13
CA LEU A 275 -5.69 -0.19 1.47
C LEU A 275 -4.73 -1.24 0.89
N GLY A 276 -5.16 -2.50 0.93
CA GLY A 276 -4.39 -3.62 0.41
C GLY A 276 -5.20 -4.89 0.22
N SER A 277 -4.55 -5.92 -0.31
CA SER A 277 -5.12 -7.23 -0.58
C SER A 277 -4.04 -8.30 -0.60
N LEU A 278 -4.42 -9.58 -0.68
CA LEU A 278 -3.45 -10.63 -0.91
C LEU A 278 -2.74 -10.44 -2.26
N SER A 279 -1.42 -10.64 -2.27
CA SER A 279 -0.66 -10.70 -3.52
C SER A 279 -1.04 -11.96 -4.32
N PRO A 280 -0.79 -12.00 -5.64
CA PRO A 280 -1.01 -13.22 -6.43
C PRO A 280 -0.27 -14.43 -5.87
N THR A 281 0.95 -14.26 -5.37
CA THR A 281 1.72 -15.33 -4.71
C THR A 281 1.03 -15.85 -3.45
N SER A 282 0.45 -14.96 -2.63
CA SER A 282 -0.33 -15.35 -1.46
C SER A 282 -1.64 -16.04 -1.83
N CYS A 283 -2.32 -15.57 -2.87
CA CYS A 283 -3.54 -16.21 -3.40
C CYS A 283 -3.26 -17.61 -3.93
N ASP A 284 -2.16 -17.79 -4.67
CA ASP A 284 -1.73 -19.10 -5.16
C ASP A 284 -1.39 -20.02 -3.99
N LYS A 285 -0.62 -19.55 -3.01
CA LYS A 285 -0.29 -20.31 -1.79
C LYS A 285 -1.56 -20.76 -1.05
N LEU A 286 -2.54 -19.88 -0.88
CA LEU A 286 -3.81 -20.18 -0.23
C LEU A 286 -4.57 -21.30 -0.96
N CYS A 287 -4.67 -21.24 -2.28
CA CYS A 287 -5.33 -22.26 -3.09
C CYS A 287 -4.55 -23.58 -3.17
N ASP A 288 -3.21 -23.52 -3.23
CA ASP A 288 -2.36 -24.71 -3.25
C ASP A 288 -2.54 -25.52 -1.96
N GLU A 289 -2.48 -24.87 -0.79
CA GLU A 289 -2.65 -25.54 0.49
C GLU A 289 -4.09 -26.02 0.68
N ALA A 290 -5.09 -25.24 0.28
CA ALA A 290 -6.50 -25.66 0.35
C ALA A 290 -6.78 -26.91 -0.52
N THR A 291 -6.21 -26.96 -1.73
CA THR A 291 -6.36 -28.10 -2.64
C THR A 291 -5.69 -29.35 -2.08
N LYS A 292 -4.48 -29.22 -1.49
CA LYS A 292 -3.76 -30.32 -0.83
C LYS A 292 -4.58 -30.89 0.34
N GLN A 293 -5.08 -30.02 1.22
CA GLN A 293 -5.87 -30.45 2.39
C GLN A 293 -7.21 -31.07 2.02
N ALA A 294 -7.81 -30.64 0.91
CA ALA A 294 -9.07 -31.17 0.40
C ALA A 294 -8.94 -32.55 -0.26
N GLY A 295 -7.72 -33.10 -0.39
CA GLY A 295 -7.49 -34.46 -0.93
C GLY A 295 -8.04 -34.66 -2.35
N GLY A 296 -8.08 -33.61 -3.18
CA GLY A 296 -8.60 -33.68 -4.55
C GLY A 296 -10.12 -33.44 -4.68
N ALA A 297 -10.79 -32.97 -3.63
CA ALA A 297 -12.22 -32.63 -3.70
C ALA A 297 -12.54 -31.49 -4.69
N PHE A 298 -11.54 -30.69 -5.06
CA PHE A 298 -11.59 -29.66 -6.09
C PHE A 298 -10.20 -29.41 -6.70
N THR A 299 -10.16 -28.73 -7.85
CA THR A 299 -8.92 -28.39 -8.54
C THR A 299 -8.41 -27.01 -8.13
N LEU A 300 -7.11 -26.76 -8.33
CA LEU A 300 -6.48 -25.45 -8.17
C LEU A 300 -7.19 -24.36 -9.01
N ALA A 301 -7.57 -24.68 -10.25
CA ALA A 301 -8.31 -23.77 -11.11
C ALA A 301 -9.69 -23.40 -10.55
N ALA A 302 -10.42 -24.36 -9.96
CA ALA A 302 -11.70 -24.10 -9.31
C ALA A 302 -11.54 -23.20 -8.07
N CYS A 303 -10.49 -23.41 -7.27
CA CYS A 303 -10.17 -22.55 -6.13
C CYS A 303 -9.87 -21.11 -6.57
N ARG A 304 -9.01 -20.92 -7.58
CA ARG A 304 -8.69 -19.60 -8.12
C ARG A 304 -9.93 -18.89 -8.67
N SER A 305 -10.77 -19.61 -9.40
CA SER A 305 -12.05 -19.05 -9.87
C SER A 305 -12.95 -18.62 -8.71
N TYR A 306 -13.02 -19.41 -7.65
CA TYR A 306 -13.79 -19.05 -6.46
C TYR A 306 -13.22 -17.79 -5.80
N LEU A 307 -11.88 -17.69 -5.58
CA LEU A 307 -11.26 -16.50 -4.99
C LEU A 307 -11.52 -15.23 -5.81
N GLN A 308 -11.63 -15.34 -7.13
CA GLN A 308 -11.97 -14.21 -8.00
C GLN A 308 -13.41 -13.69 -7.78
N THR A 309 -14.32 -14.54 -7.26
CA THR A 309 -15.67 -14.11 -6.88
C THR A 309 -15.73 -13.50 -5.48
N GLN A 310 -14.67 -13.66 -4.68
CA GLN A 310 -14.61 -13.11 -3.33
C GLN A 310 -14.09 -11.67 -3.40
N ARG A 311 -14.92 -10.74 -2.96
CA ARG A 311 -14.59 -9.33 -2.95
C ARG A 311 -13.36 -9.07 -2.07
N GLN A 312 -12.45 -8.25 -2.54
CA GLN A 312 -11.29 -7.73 -1.80
C GLN A 312 -10.21 -8.74 -1.40
N VAL A 313 -10.30 -10.02 -1.81
CA VAL A 313 -9.34 -11.06 -1.41
C VAL A 313 -8.09 -11.05 -2.28
N CYS A 314 -8.25 -11.12 -3.61
CA CYS A 314 -7.15 -11.21 -4.57
C CYS A 314 -7.29 -10.10 -5.63
N MET A 315 -7.04 -8.86 -5.21
CA MET A 315 -7.30 -7.67 -6.03
C MET A 315 -6.13 -7.30 -6.97
N PHE A 316 -5.06 -8.07 -6.95
CA PHE A 316 -3.93 -7.93 -7.88
C PHE A 316 -3.98 -9.03 -8.93
N GLU A 317 -3.82 -8.67 -10.20
CA GLU A 317 -4.07 -9.57 -11.32
C GLU A 317 -2.94 -10.57 -11.58
N SER A 318 -1.70 -10.18 -11.33
CA SER A 318 -0.53 -10.99 -11.64
C SER A 318 0.72 -10.60 -10.85
N PRO A 319 1.71 -11.50 -10.71
CA PRO A 319 3.01 -11.15 -10.15
C PRO A 319 3.69 -9.98 -10.87
N ALA A 320 3.55 -9.90 -12.19
CA ALA A 320 4.11 -8.79 -12.99
C ALA A 320 3.49 -7.44 -12.61
N GLN A 321 2.19 -7.39 -12.29
CA GLN A 321 1.55 -6.17 -11.80
C GLN A 321 2.14 -5.72 -10.46
N VAL A 322 2.37 -6.65 -9.53
CA VAL A 322 2.99 -6.34 -8.24
C VAL A 322 4.42 -5.85 -8.42
N GLU A 323 5.22 -6.48 -9.29
CA GLU A 323 6.58 -6.02 -9.61
C GLU A 323 6.60 -4.59 -10.20
N LEU A 324 5.60 -4.24 -11.01
CA LEU A 324 5.47 -2.89 -11.57
C LEU A 324 5.08 -1.87 -10.48
N ILE A 325 4.18 -2.23 -9.56
CA ILE A 325 3.82 -1.38 -8.41
C ILE A 325 5.04 -1.17 -7.51
N ASP A 326 5.78 -2.22 -7.18
CA ASP A 326 7.00 -2.11 -6.37
C ASP A 326 8.07 -1.22 -7.03
N ARG A 327 8.21 -1.29 -8.34
CA ARG A 327 9.06 -0.35 -9.09
C ARG A 327 8.59 1.09 -8.92
N GLY A 328 7.27 1.31 -8.93
CA GLY A 328 6.69 2.63 -8.64
C GLY A 328 6.99 3.10 -7.22
N LEU A 329 6.85 2.22 -6.21
CA LEU A 329 7.21 2.52 -4.81
C LEU A 329 8.71 2.83 -4.65
N GLN A 330 9.57 2.04 -5.29
CA GLN A 330 11.02 2.26 -5.35
C GLN A 330 11.35 3.62 -6.00
N ALA A 331 10.69 3.93 -7.11
CA ALA A 331 10.83 5.21 -7.79
C ALA A 331 10.40 6.39 -6.91
N LEU A 332 9.29 6.28 -6.17
CA LEU A 332 8.85 7.29 -5.22
C LEU A 332 9.87 7.51 -4.10
N GLY A 333 10.45 6.44 -3.55
CA GLY A 333 11.54 6.55 -2.55
C GLY A 333 12.76 7.29 -3.09
N LEU A 334 13.18 6.99 -4.33
CA LEU A 334 14.25 7.72 -5.02
C LEU A 334 13.91 9.19 -5.29
N ARG A 335 12.64 9.53 -5.47
CA ARG A 335 12.15 10.90 -5.62
C ARG A 335 12.02 11.65 -4.28
N GLY A 336 12.38 11.03 -3.16
CA GLY A 336 12.33 11.64 -1.83
C GLY A 336 10.99 11.48 -1.12
N VAL A 337 10.13 10.56 -1.56
CA VAL A 337 8.84 10.29 -0.92
C VAL A 337 8.99 9.20 0.16
N THR A 338 8.56 9.50 1.37
CA THR A 338 8.36 8.51 2.42
C THR A 338 6.99 7.88 2.23
N VAL A 339 6.94 6.63 1.76
CA VAL A 339 5.70 5.89 1.63
C VAL A 339 5.46 5.06 2.88
N VAL A 340 4.34 5.30 3.56
CA VAL A 340 3.87 4.51 4.70
C VAL A 340 2.61 3.74 4.31
N GLY A 341 2.41 2.55 4.86
CA GLY A 341 1.22 1.77 4.53
C GLY A 341 0.75 0.89 5.67
N SER A 342 -0.57 0.75 5.81
CA SER A 342 -1.21 -0.08 6.82
C SER A 342 -0.84 -1.55 6.65
N SER A 343 -0.56 -2.24 7.77
CA SER A 343 -0.12 -3.63 7.75
C SER A 343 -1.25 -4.65 7.59
N GLY A 344 -2.50 -4.20 7.74
CA GLY A 344 -3.70 -5.03 7.69
C GLY A 344 -4.36 -5.22 9.06
N ASP A 345 -5.61 -5.69 9.06
CA ASP A 345 -6.49 -5.72 10.23
C ASP A 345 -6.85 -7.14 10.70
N GLY A 346 -6.23 -8.15 10.14
CA GLY A 346 -6.48 -9.57 10.44
C GLY A 346 -5.41 -10.27 11.26
N GLY A 347 -4.50 -9.52 11.87
CA GLY A 347 -3.32 -10.10 12.49
C GLY A 347 -2.42 -10.73 11.43
N SER A 348 -1.89 -11.92 11.74
CA SER A 348 -1.05 -12.66 10.78
C SER A 348 -1.85 -13.41 9.72
N HIS A 349 -3.17 -13.36 9.77
CA HIS A 349 -4.08 -14.16 8.96
C HIS A 349 -4.88 -13.30 7.98
N TRP A 350 -5.73 -13.95 7.20
CA TRP A 350 -6.70 -13.28 6.35
C TRP A 350 -7.74 -12.50 7.18
N SER A 351 -7.98 -11.22 6.86
CA SER A 351 -8.68 -10.29 7.76
C SER A 351 -10.16 -9.99 7.44
N PHE A 352 -10.68 -10.42 6.31
CA PHE A 352 -12.01 -9.96 5.88
C PHE A 352 -13.16 -10.93 6.23
N GLY A 353 -12.99 -11.74 7.27
CA GLY A 353 -13.97 -12.72 7.71
C GLY A 353 -13.83 -14.07 7.00
N PRO A 354 -14.71 -15.02 7.33
CA PRO A 354 -14.69 -16.32 6.69
C PRO A 354 -15.07 -16.21 5.22
N PHE A 355 -14.45 -17.05 4.39
CA PHE A 355 -14.89 -17.23 3.02
C PHE A 355 -16.34 -17.74 3.00
N GLU A 356 -17.19 -17.04 2.26
CA GLU A 356 -18.63 -17.28 2.24
C GLU A 356 -19.03 -18.46 1.34
N GLY A 357 -20.15 -19.10 1.67
CA GLY A 357 -20.74 -20.18 0.91
C GLY A 357 -20.58 -21.57 1.52
N PHE A 358 -21.24 -22.55 0.90
CA PHE A 358 -21.20 -23.95 1.31
C PHE A 358 -20.39 -24.77 0.32
N GLY A 359 -19.63 -25.75 0.83
CA GLY A 359 -18.89 -26.69 0.01
C GLY A 359 -17.41 -26.84 0.39
N ALA A 360 -16.71 -27.70 -0.36
CA ALA A 360 -15.33 -28.06 -0.04
C ALA A 360 -14.35 -26.88 -0.14
N ILE A 361 -14.55 -25.96 -1.09
CA ILE A 361 -13.63 -24.84 -1.32
C ILE A 361 -13.66 -23.85 -0.15
N PRO A 362 -14.78 -23.20 0.24
CA PRO A 362 -14.77 -22.25 1.36
C PRO A 362 -14.37 -22.93 2.68
N THR A 363 -14.76 -24.19 2.91
CA THR A 363 -14.35 -24.94 4.11
C THR A 363 -12.82 -25.10 4.18
N ALA A 364 -12.19 -25.51 3.08
CA ALA A 364 -10.73 -25.68 3.03
C ALA A 364 -10.00 -24.33 3.13
N LEU A 365 -10.48 -23.27 2.46
CA LEU A 365 -9.88 -21.93 2.51
C LEU A 365 -9.94 -21.32 3.92
N ASN A 366 -11.08 -21.47 4.63
CA ASN A 366 -11.20 -20.99 6.02
C ASN A 366 -10.23 -21.70 6.97
N LYS A 367 -10.02 -23.00 6.78
CA LYS A 367 -9.06 -23.76 7.56
C LYS A 367 -7.62 -23.30 7.27
N VAL A 368 -7.24 -23.26 5.99
CA VAL A 368 -5.89 -22.82 5.56
C VAL A 368 -5.64 -21.37 5.94
N GLY A 369 -6.65 -20.50 5.85
CA GLY A 369 -6.55 -19.11 6.26
C GLY A 369 -6.17 -18.89 7.73
N CYS A 370 -6.43 -19.86 8.61
CA CYS A 370 -5.98 -19.84 10.01
C CYS A 370 -4.68 -20.65 10.28
N GLU A 371 -4.33 -21.59 9.40
CA GLU A 371 -3.11 -22.39 9.54
C GLU A 371 -1.86 -21.67 9.02
N PHE A 372 -2.01 -20.84 7.98
CA PHE A 372 -0.93 -20.12 7.32
C PHE A 372 -1.07 -18.61 7.49
N MET A 373 0.08 -17.92 7.44
CA MET A 373 0.15 -16.46 7.51
C MET A 373 0.04 -15.87 6.11
N PHE A 374 -0.82 -14.86 5.95
CA PHE A 374 -1.10 -14.23 4.66
C PHE A 374 -0.91 -12.71 4.70
N PRO A 375 0.29 -12.23 4.35
CA PRO A 375 0.60 -10.81 4.26
C PRO A 375 -0.29 -10.05 3.27
N ILE A 376 -0.75 -8.87 3.68
CA ILE A 376 -1.59 -7.97 2.89
C ILE A 376 -0.69 -6.99 2.11
N TYR A 377 -0.56 -7.19 0.81
CA TYR A 377 0.18 -6.28 -0.07
C TYR A 377 -0.61 -4.95 -0.26
N PRO A 378 0.06 -3.76 -0.28
CA PRO A 378 1.49 -3.55 -0.51
C PRO A 378 2.36 -3.54 0.75
N SER A 379 1.84 -3.68 1.96
CA SER A 379 2.58 -3.52 3.20
C SER A 379 3.87 -4.38 3.32
N PRO A 380 3.91 -5.65 2.84
CA PRO A 380 5.14 -6.44 2.82
C PRO A 380 6.13 -6.07 1.70
N SER A 381 5.89 -5.00 0.92
CA SER A 381 6.88 -4.49 -0.03
C SER A 381 8.13 -3.99 0.69
N PRO A 382 9.35 -4.30 0.20
CA PRO A 382 10.58 -3.80 0.80
C PRO A 382 10.83 -2.31 0.54
N TYR A 383 10.00 -1.64 -0.25
CA TYR A 383 10.18 -0.27 -0.72
C TYR A 383 9.27 0.74 -0.03
N MET A 384 8.58 0.34 1.03
CA MET A 384 7.73 1.21 1.86
C MET A 384 7.86 0.86 3.34
N LEU A 385 7.44 1.78 4.21
CA LEU A 385 7.37 1.56 5.66
C LEU A 385 6.02 0.96 6.02
N SER A 386 6.01 -0.23 6.61
CA SER A 386 4.81 -0.93 7.04
C SER A 386 4.43 -0.52 8.46
N ILE A 387 3.16 -0.15 8.66
CA ILE A 387 2.65 0.39 9.93
C ILE A 387 1.63 -0.55 10.54
N GLY A 388 1.98 -1.11 11.69
CA GLY A 388 1.13 -1.95 12.52
C GLY A 388 0.23 -1.16 13.48
N GLY A 389 -0.50 -1.91 14.30
CA GLY A 389 -1.45 -1.37 15.25
C GLY A 389 -1.09 -1.66 16.70
N THR A 390 -1.30 -0.67 17.57
CA THR A 390 -1.22 -0.79 19.03
C THR A 390 -2.49 -0.31 19.68
N SER A 391 -2.69 -0.68 20.94
CA SER A 391 -3.76 -0.23 21.79
C SER A 391 -3.21 0.05 23.19
N TRP A 392 -4.07 0.40 24.13
CA TRP A 392 -3.73 0.58 25.54
C TRP A 392 -4.31 -0.56 26.37
N GLN A 393 -3.65 -0.92 27.46
CA GLN A 393 -4.21 -1.84 28.43
C GLN A 393 -5.25 -1.12 29.28
N GLY A 394 -6.52 -1.39 29.04
CA GLY A 394 -7.61 -0.57 29.56
C GLY A 394 -7.53 0.85 28.98
N ASP A 395 -7.66 1.86 29.83
CA ASP A 395 -7.58 3.29 29.44
C ASP A 395 -6.22 3.92 29.80
N ASP A 396 -5.17 3.12 30.03
CA ASP A 396 -3.85 3.59 30.48
C ASP A 396 -2.88 3.74 29.29
N PRO A 397 -2.62 4.96 28.80
CA PRO A 397 -1.73 5.21 27.68
C PRO A 397 -0.27 4.87 27.95
N SER A 398 0.12 4.72 29.23
CA SER A 398 1.47 4.33 29.63
C SER A 398 1.73 2.83 29.48
N LYS A 399 0.69 2.04 29.18
CA LYS A 399 0.76 0.57 29.02
C LYS A 399 0.35 0.17 27.60
N PRO A 400 1.21 0.38 26.61
CA PRO A 400 0.90 -0.02 25.25
C PRO A 400 0.84 -1.53 25.13
N VAL A 401 -0.11 -2.02 24.34
CA VAL A 401 -0.25 -3.42 23.96
C VAL A 401 -0.43 -3.53 22.46
N ALA A 402 -0.09 -4.67 21.88
CA ALA A 402 -0.40 -4.95 20.49
C ALA A 402 -1.92 -4.92 20.27
N TRP A 403 -2.36 -4.20 19.23
CA TRP A 403 -3.74 -4.34 18.79
C TRP A 403 -3.93 -5.71 18.10
N ARG A 404 -4.97 -6.46 18.50
CA ARG A 404 -5.21 -7.83 18.03
C ARG A 404 -5.24 -7.98 16.52
N GLY A 405 -5.79 -6.95 15.83
CA GLY A 405 -5.89 -6.90 14.38
C GLY A 405 -4.60 -6.50 13.68
N SER A 406 -3.55 -6.07 14.40
CA SER A 406 -2.31 -5.62 13.78
C SER A 406 -1.75 -6.66 12.80
N GLY A 407 -1.75 -6.33 11.52
CA GLY A 407 -1.21 -7.19 10.47
C GLY A 407 0.30 -7.31 10.61
N GLY A 408 0.82 -8.51 10.38
CA GLY A 408 2.25 -8.73 10.48
C GLY A 408 2.65 -10.17 10.15
N GLY A 409 3.94 -10.36 9.98
CA GLY A 409 4.50 -11.65 9.57
C GLY A 409 5.65 -11.51 8.61
N PHE A 410 5.73 -12.44 7.66
CA PHE A 410 6.81 -12.55 6.68
C PHE A 410 6.25 -12.73 5.27
N SER A 411 6.80 -12.00 4.31
CA SER A 411 6.35 -12.05 2.92
C SER A 411 6.60 -13.41 2.28
N TRP A 412 5.61 -13.92 1.52
CA TRP A 412 5.81 -15.06 0.63
C TRP A 412 6.50 -14.69 -0.68
N GLN A 413 6.47 -13.40 -1.04
CA GLN A 413 6.91 -12.90 -2.34
C GLN A 413 8.28 -12.22 -2.28
N PHE A 414 8.55 -11.45 -1.23
CA PHE A 414 9.77 -10.65 -1.10
C PHE A 414 10.70 -11.24 -0.05
N GLY A 415 11.99 -11.34 -0.39
CA GLY A 415 13.03 -11.67 0.57
C GLY A 415 13.26 -10.55 1.60
N ALA A 416 13.78 -10.91 2.75
CA ALA A 416 14.17 -9.93 3.77
C ALA A 416 15.31 -9.04 3.24
N PRO A 417 15.19 -7.70 3.29
CA PRO A 417 16.32 -6.83 2.98
C PRO A 417 17.43 -6.94 4.03
N ALA A 418 18.66 -6.64 3.63
CA ALA A 418 19.86 -6.88 4.46
C ALA A 418 19.78 -6.28 5.87
N HIS A 419 19.16 -5.10 6.03
CA HIS A 419 19.03 -4.44 7.32
C HIS A 419 18.10 -5.16 8.30
N GLN A 420 17.30 -6.14 7.85
CA GLN A 420 16.41 -6.94 8.69
C GLN A 420 17.06 -8.24 9.20
N HIS A 421 18.06 -8.78 8.51
CA HIS A 421 18.54 -10.14 8.71
C HIS A 421 18.89 -10.46 10.16
N ALA A 422 19.73 -9.64 10.80
CA ALA A 422 20.19 -9.90 12.17
C ALA A 422 19.04 -9.85 13.18
N THR A 423 18.16 -8.86 13.05
CA THR A 423 17.03 -8.66 13.97
C THR A 423 15.99 -9.76 13.82
N VAL A 424 15.61 -10.11 12.58
CA VAL A 424 14.67 -11.20 12.30
C VAL A 424 15.21 -12.52 12.81
N ALA A 425 16.49 -12.83 12.57
CA ALA A 425 17.14 -14.03 13.10
C ALA A 425 17.12 -14.06 14.64
N SER A 426 17.33 -12.91 15.29
CA SER A 426 17.23 -12.79 16.76
C SER A 426 15.82 -13.08 17.27
N TYR A 427 14.78 -12.49 16.63
CA TYR A 427 13.39 -12.75 16.99
C TYR A 427 13.05 -14.24 16.87
N LEU A 428 13.31 -14.84 15.71
CA LEU A 428 13.01 -16.24 15.44
C LEU A 428 13.79 -17.21 16.34
N GLY A 429 15.00 -16.86 16.74
CA GLY A 429 15.86 -17.70 17.59
C GLY A 429 15.55 -17.62 19.08
N LYS A 430 14.95 -16.54 19.56
CA LYS A 430 14.70 -16.32 21.00
C LYS A 430 13.24 -16.55 21.40
N THR A 431 12.31 -16.51 20.47
CA THR A 431 10.86 -16.54 20.75
C THR A 431 10.38 -17.96 20.97
N ALA A 432 9.86 -18.24 22.16
CA ALA A 432 9.47 -19.62 22.57
C ALA A 432 8.15 -20.12 21.95
N SER A 433 7.24 -19.22 21.56
CA SER A 433 5.87 -19.56 21.14
C SER A 433 5.58 -19.11 19.72
N LEU A 434 6.47 -19.44 18.79
CA LEU A 434 6.28 -19.16 17.37
C LEU A 434 5.20 -20.06 16.77
N PRO A 435 4.48 -19.59 15.73
CA PRO A 435 3.66 -20.47 14.89
C PRO A 435 4.48 -21.61 14.29
N PRO A 436 3.83 -22.70 13.81
CA PRO A 436 4.55 -23.76 13.10
C PRO A 436 5.41 -23.20 11.96
N ALA A 437 6.65 -23.66 11.82
CA ALA A 437 7.60 -23.16 10.82
C ALA A 437 7.10 -23.29 9.36
N SER A 438 6.15 -24.19 9.10
CA SER A 438 5.48 -24.33 7.80
C SER A 438 4.45 -23.24 7.52
N SER A 439 4.00 -22.50 8.54
CA SER A 439 2.92 -21.51 8.45
C SER A 439 3.35 -20.18 7.85
N TYR A 440 4.65 -19.90 7.80
CA TYR A 440 5.21 -18.63 7.33
C TYR A 440 6.55 -18.82 6.62
N ASN A 441 6.99 -17.77 5.90
CA ASN A 441 8.28 -17.78 5.20
C ASN A 441 9.36 -17.05 6.03
N ALA A 442 10.13 -17.76 6.83
CA ALA A 442 11.15 -17.19 7.70
C ALA A 442 12.26 -16.38 6.99
N SER A 443 12.42 -16.56 5.66
CA SER A 443 13.36 -15.78 4.83
C SER A 443 12.71 -14.57 4.14
N GLY A 444 11.40 -14.40 4.31
CA GLY A 444 10.66 -13.28 3.73
C GLY A 444 10.90 -11.96 4.47
N ARG A 445 10.56 -10.85 3.81
CA ARG A 445 10.53 -9.51 4.41
C ARG A 445 9.62 -9.54 5.63
N GLY A 446 10.19 -9.24 6.82
CA GLY A 446 9.48 -9.14 8.08
C GLY A 446 8.77 -7.79 8.22
N TYR A 447 7.49 -7.79 8.66
CA TYR A 447 6.68 -6.58 8.85
C TYR A 447 5.69 -6.74 10.01
N PRO A 448 5.17 -5.65 10.60
CA PRO A 448 5.39 -4.24 10.26
C PRO A 448 6.80 -3.75 10.67
N ASP A 449 7.15 -2.53 10.24
CA ASP A 449 8.40 -1.88 10.66
C ASP A 449 8.21 -1.16 12.00
N VAL A 450 7.12 -0.42 12.13
CA VAL A 450 6.70 0.31 13.35
C VAL A 450 5.18 0.22 13.49
N SER A 451 4.62 0.74 14.57
CA SER A 451 3.19 0.74 14.81
C SER A 451 2.70 2.06 15.43
N ALA A 452 1.40 2.29 15.38
CA ALA A 452 0.75 3.39 16.07
C ALA A 452 -0.60 2.95 16.65
N ILE A 453 -1.29 3.82 17.38
CA ILE A 453 -2.60 3.53 17.96
C ILE A 453 -3.61 3.25 16.84
N SER A 454 -4.37 2.16 17.03
CA SER A 454 -5.34 1.60 16.08
C SER A 454 -6.70 1.39 16.77
N ALA A 455 -7.49 2.43 16.89
CA ALA A 455 -8.90 2.29 17.30
C ALA A 455 -9.77 1.84 16.09
N ASP A 456 -9.43 2.35 14.90
CA ASP A 456 -10.15 2.11 13.63
C ASP A 456 -9.31 1.33 12.61
N GLY A 457 -8.56 0.33 13.06
CA GLY A 457 -7.69 -0.46 12.20
C GLY A 457 -6.31 0.18 11.96
N THR A 458 -5.44 -0.53 11.25
CA THR A 458 -4.13 -0.01 10.82
C THR A 458 -4.26 1.10 9.78
N SER A 459 -5.45 1.27 9.21
CA SER A 459 -5.85 2.43 8.40
C SER A 459 -5.80 3.75 9.18
N GLN A 460 -5.95 3.71 10.51
CA GLN A 460 -5.70 4.86 11.38
C GLN A 460 -4.20 5.05 11.64
N SER A 461 -3.47 3.97 11.86
CA SER A 461 -2.05 4.01 12.22
C SER A 461 -1.18 4.58 11.10
N SER A 462 -1.42 4.17 9.87
CA SER A 462 -0.62 4.58 8.71
C SER A 462 -0.63 6.10 8.50
N PRO A 463 -1.77 6.79 8.36
CA PRO A 463 -1.79 8.24 8.19
C PRO A 463 -1.34 8.99 9.46
N THR A 464 -1.49 8.42 10.66
CA THR A 464 -0.91 8.97 11.89
C THR A 464 0.61 9.06 11.79
N VAL A 465 1.28 7.95 11.45
CA VAL A 465 2.74 7.91 11.26
C VAL A 465 3.14 8.80 10.07
N GLY A 466 2.38 8.80 8.99
CA GLY A 466 2.58 9.71 7.86
C GLY A 466 2.61 11.18 8.28
N GLY A 467 1.65 11.62 9.08
CA GLY A 467 1.61 12.98 9.63
C GLY A 467 2.81 13.30 10.52
N ILE A 468 3.24 12.36 11.37
CA ILE A 468 4.44 12.51 12.21
C ILE A 468 5.69 12.69 11.32
N PHE A 469 5.84 11.86 10.28
CA PHE A 469 6.96 12.01 9.34
C PHE A 469 6.90 13.32 8.54
N SER A 470 5.71 13.88 8.30
CA SER A 470 5.58 15.20 7.69
C SER A 470 6.15 16.32 8.57
N LEU A 471 6.00 16.24 9.88
CA LEU A 471 6.65 17.18 10.81
C LEU A 471 8.19 17.02 10.83
N LEU A 472 8.70 15.80 10.69
CA LEU A 472 10.13 15.56 10.56
C LEU A 472 10.67 16.12 9.25
N VAL A 473 9.92 15.98 8.16
CA VAL A 473 10.25 16.60 6.86
C VAL A 473 10.26 18.12 6.97
N ASP A 474 9.26 18.73 7.64
CA ASP A 474 9.25 20.18 7.91
C ASP A 474 10.53 20.64 8.62
N ALA A 475 10.92 19.93 9.67
CA ALA A 475 12.14 20.25 10.40
C ALA A 475 13.38 20.18 9.51
N ARG A 476 13.48 19.18 8.64
CA ARG A 476 14.58 19.02 7.69
C ARG A 476 14.61 20.14 6.64
N LEU A 477 13.46 20.44 6.04
CA LEU A 477 13.37 21.49 5.02
C LEU A 477 13.74 22.87 5.58
N ARG A 478 13.33 23.16 6.83
CA ARG A 478 13.76 24.39 7.55
C ARG A 478 15.25 24.42 7.84
N ALA A 479 15.87 23.26 8.04
CA ALA A 479 17.32 23.13 8.23
C ALA A 479 18.10 23.10 6.90
N GLY A 480 17.43 23.25 5.75
CA GLY A 480 18.06 23.18 4.43
C GLY A 480 18.47 21.76 4.02
N LEU A 481 17.93 20.74 4.67
CA LEU A 481 18.20 19.33 4.38
C LEU A 481 17.17 18.78 3.38
N PRO A 482 17.51 17.75 2.58
CA PRO A 482 16.56 17.07 1.72
C PRO A 482 15.49 16.34 2.53
N PRO A 483 14.31 16.04 1.97
CA PRO A 483 13.33 15.18 2.59
C PRO A 483 13.90 13.78 2.90
N LEU A 484 13.17 12.97 3.64
CA LEU A 484 13.67 11.68 4.13
C LEU A 484 13.75 10.61 3.01
N GLY A 485 12.80 10.60 2.07
CA GLY A 485 12.67 9.51 1.11
C GLY A 485 12.29 8.20 1.79
N PHE A 486 12.77 7.06 1.28
CA PHE A 486 12.56 5.78 1.96
C PHE A 486 13.33 5.73 3.28
N VAL A 487 12.60 5.54 4.36
CA VAL A 487 13.16 5.60 5.73
C VAL A 487 13.39 4.24 6.37
N GLY A 488 12.96 3.14 5.74
CA GLY A 488 12.96 1.79 6.34
C GLY A 488 14.36 1.41 6.87
N THR A 489 15.40 1.56 6.07
CA THR A 489 16.79 1.26 6.50
C THR A 489 17.17 2.04 7.75
N ARG A 490 16.90 3.35 7.78
CA ARG A 490 17.23 4.21 8.92
C ARG A 490 16.40 3.87 10.17
N VAL A 491 15.12 3.56 10.01
CA VAL A 491 14.26 3.10 11.12
C VAL A 491 14.85 1.87 11.79
N TRP A 492 15.20 0.85 11.01
CA TRP A 492 15.78 -0.39 11.54
C TRP A 492 17.15 -0.19 12.18
N GLN A 493 18.02 0.63 11.57
CA GLN A 493 19.33 0.94 12.13
C GLN A 493 19.24 1.72 13.44
N VAL A 494 18.41 2.77 13.49
CA VAL A 494 18.25 3.60 14.69
C VAL A 494 17.60 2.79 15.82
N ALA A 495 16.54 2.05 15.54
CA ALA A 495 15.85 1.27 16.57
C ALA A 495 16.73 0.16 17.15
N ALA A 496 17.54 -0.50 16.32
CA ALA A 496 18.49 -1.52 16.79
C ALA A 496 19.67 -0.94 17.59
N ALA A 497 20.19 0.24 17.16
CA ALA A 497 21.33 0.87 17.84
C ALA A 497 20.94 1.65 19.11
N HIS A 498 19.70 2.13 19.18
CA HIS A 498 19.17 2.99 20.25
C HIS A 498 17.79 2.51 20.74
N PRO A 499 17.70 1.30 21.33
CA PRO A 499 16.45 0.72 21.78
C PRO A 499 15.67 1.65 22.70
N GLY A 500 14.37 1.85 22.41
CA GLY A 500 13.48 2.67 23.22
C GLY A 500 13.66 4.19 23.09
N GLU A 501 14.63 4.69 22.29
CA GLU A 501 14.79 6.16 22.15
C GLU A 501 13.83 6.75 21.11
N ALA A 502 13.81 6.25 19.88
CA ALA A 502 12.95 6.77 18.81
C ALA A 502 11.59 6.07 18.72
N PHE A 503 11.51 4.85 19.21
CA PHE A 503 10.30 4.04 19.25
C PHE A 503 10.15 3.41 20.64
N GLU A 504 8.94 3.41 21.16
CA GLU A 504 8.59 2.72 22.39
C GLU A 504 8.18 1.30 22.07
N ASP A 505 8.94 0.34 22.57
CA ASP A 505 8.73 -1.06 22.35
C ASP A 505 7.42 -1.56 22.99
N VAL A 506 6.72 -2.46 22.31
CA VAL A 506 5.43 -3.00 22.75
C VAL A 506 5.53 -4.50 22.84
N THR A 507 5.70 -5.00 24.06
CA THR A 507 6.04 -6.40 24.34
C THR A 507 4.87 -7.27 24.78
N VAL A 508 3.65 -6.72 24.79
CA VAL A 508 2.44 -7.41 25.29
C VAL A 508 1.44 -7.57 24.15
N GLY A 509 0.98 -8.81 23.95
CA GLY A 509 -0.05 -9.13 22.97
C GLY A 509 0.43 -10.12 21.90
N ASN A 510 -0.38 -10.29 20.87
CA ASN A 510 -0.10 -11.20 19.75
C ASN A 510 -1.01 -10.90 18.56
N SER A 511 -0.72 -11.52 17.40
CA SER A 511 -1.47 -11.39 16.16
C SER A 511 -2.43 -12.55 15.84
N LYS A 512 -2.94 -13.25 16.84
CA LYS A 512 -3.81 -14.44 16.65
C LYS A 512 -5.18 -14.13 16.07
N THR A 513 -5.75 -12.96 16.39
CA THR A 513 -7.13 -12.56 16.03
C THR A 513 -8.17 -13.64 16.39
N SER A 514 -8.81 -14.26 15.41
CA SER A 514 -9.77 -15.37 15.58
C SER A 514 -9.18 -16.76 15.36
N CYS A 515 -7.87 -16.87 15.09
CA CYS A 515 -7.16 -18.12 14.87
C CYS A 515 -6.35 -18.55 16.11
N ASP A 516 -6.00 -19.84 16.20
CA ASP A 516 -5.30 -20.38 17.36
C ASP A 516 -3.80 -20.04 17.38
N ASN A 517 -3.20 -19.76 16.21
CA ASN A 517 -1.80 -19.42 16.07
C ASN A 517 -1.61 -17.96 15.61
N GLY A 518 -0.44 -17.40 15.89
CA GLY A 518 -0.04 -16.03 15.55
C GLY A 518 1.27 -15.71 16.24
N PHE A 519 1.90 -14.62 15.82
CA PHE A 519 3.17 -14.19 16.40
C PHE A 519 2.93 -13.48 17.74
N PRO A 520 3.76 -13.71 18.76
CA PRO A 520 3.74 -12.92 19.99
C PRO A 520 4.50 -11.61 19.80
N ALA A 521 4.05 -10.57 20.49
CA ALA A 521 4.83 -9.37 20.73
C ALA A 521 5.95 -9.68 21.76
N THR A 522 7.17 -9.18 21.53
CA THR A 522 8.34 -9.47 22.35
C THR A 522 9.27 -8.26 22.42
N GLU A 523 10.26 -8.30 23.32
CA GLU A 523 11.29 -7.27 23.38
C GLU A 523 12.06 -7.15 22.05
N GLY A 524 12.23 -5.93 21.58
CA GLY A 524 12.81 -5.58 20.29
C GLY A 524 11.81 -5.66 19.15
N TRP A 525 12.28 -5.86 17.93
CA TRP A 525 11.38 -6.00 16.79
C TRP A 525 10.61 -7.33 16.85
N ASP A 526 9.33 -7.26 16.59
CA ASP A 526 8.46 -8.41 16.39
C ASP A 526 7.49 -8.20 15.21
N PRO A 527 6.95 -9.28 14.59
CA PRO A 527 6.03 -9.17 13.45
C PRO A 527 4.58 -8.92 13.88
N VAL A 528 4.35 -8.16 14.94
CA VAL A 528 3.04 -7.69 15.42
C VAL A 528 3.02 -6.17 15.51
N THR A 529 4.05 -5.59 16.16
CA THR A 529 4.16 -4.16 16.43
C THR A 529 5.41 -3.51 15.83
N GLY A 530 6.22 -4.30 15.12
CA GLY A 530 7.52 -3.82 14.61
C GLY A 530 8.44 -3.39 15.74
N TRP A 531 9.10 -2.26 15.58
CA TRP A 531 9.92 -1.62 16.63
C TRP A 531 9.11 -0.83 17.66
N GLY A 532 7.76 -0.94 17.62
CA GLY A 532 6.86 -0.24 18.53
C GLY A 532 6.37 1.10 18.01
N ARG A 533 5.87 1.95 18.91
CA ARG A 533 5.19 3.22 18.60
C ARG A 533 6.13 4.43 18.63
N PRO A 534 5.84 5.51 17.87
CA PRO A 534 6.71 6.69 17.79
C PRO A 534 6.95 7.35 19.16
N LYS A 535 8.17 7.86 19.37
CA LYS A 535 8.57 8.77 20.45
C LYS A 535 9.18 10.03 19.83
N TRP A 536 8.50 11.16 19.97
CA TRP A 536 8.85 12.40 19.28
C TRP A 536 10.27 12.89 19.51
N ASP A 537 10.74 12.91 20.76
CA ASP A 537 12.07 13.40 21.11
C ASP A 537 13.19 12.58 20.42
N GLY A 538 13.01 11.29 20.35
CA GLY A 538 13.94 10.43 19.63
C GLY A 538 13.80 10.57 18.11
N LEU A 539 12.57 10.68 17.59
CA LEU A 539 12.35 10.86 16.18
C LEU A 539 12.98 12.17 15.68
N ILE A 540 12.76 13.29 16.35
CA ILE A 540 13.37 14.57 15.94
C ILE A 540 14.89 14.54 16.05
N LYS A 541 15.44 13.86 17.07
CA LYS A 541 16.88 13.66 17.25
C LYS A 541 17.49 12.90 16.08
N TYR A 542 16.90 11.76 15.71
CA TYR A 542 17.48 10.83 14.75
C TYR A 542 17.04 11.04 13.29
N PHE A 543 15.92 11.70 13.04
CA PHE A 543 15.36 11.87 11.70
C PHE A 543 15.21 13.33 11.27
N GLY A 544 15.10 14.26 12.21
CA GLY A 544 14.97 15.69 11.92
C GLY A 544 16.27 16.37 11.50
N SER A 545 17.42 15.75 11.72
CA SER A 545 18.75 16.25 11.38
C SER A 545 19.45 15.37 10.33
N ALA A 546 20.62 15.80 9.86
CA ALA A 546 21.53 14.91 9.12
C ALA A 546 21.94 13.71 9.98
N PRO A 547 22.23 12.53 9.39
CA PRO A 547 22.72 11.37 10.12
C PRO A 547 24.04 11.63 10.83
#